data_bfc7a885f75911371be19489202cd188
#
_entry.id   bfc7a885f75911371be19489202cd188
#
_cell.length_a   1.000
_cell.length_b   1.000
_cell.length_c   1.000
_cell.angle_alpha   90.00
_cell.angle_beta   90.00
_cell.angle_gamma   90.00
#
_symmetry.space_group_name_H-M   'P 1'
#
loop_
_entity.id
_entity.type
_entity.pdbx_description
1 polymer ?
#
loop_
_entity_poly.entity_id
_entity_poly.type
_entity_poly.pdbx_seq_one_letter_code
_entity_poly.pdbx_strand_id
1 'polypeptide(L)'
;MDNKNLLKGTMVYSLMQIAIKMGSFIFLPIITRLLTPAEYGVAGTLGSMITMFTVVLGLGMYNAQMKKYVDLKDDENEMGSYMFSTFLVLFIFNLTVFGFLFTPLSKKLFSYIINLNEISYHPLITTAVVIAFVNALNTLGVTLSRMKRMYMKVAVGSLISMTTNYILAIFLIGNLRKGIIGFQGANLASSVALLLYYFKDYFGKFRFKAKKEYVKFSLKNGIPLIFIELTDQIVNLSDKLVLLKFIAPGIVGGYNLAADGGRAFSVLKGSFVDSWTPEFYEAMKKDKNNPRITGSIENFIAIISFFCVLCQLFAPEGISLIFSKGYLKAINYMPLILAGIVIQALYCLDYFFHFHENSIYIFYFSVFAMVFNLAGNLIFIPVFPQYGPYIAAWTTILAFLIRAILEMVVIKKKYGISFNYKKFLFYMIIVLNPVILYLSNDNISWTKFGLKIVYLAVVTKLIVNKEVYAKIANIVIKLKNKIVK
;
A
#
# COMPACT_ATOMS: atom_id res chain seq x y z
N MET A 1 22.66 -22.89 -11.81
CA MET A 1 21.32 -22.97 -11.24
C MET A 1 20.31 -22.95 -12.38
N ASP A 2 19.41 -23.90 -12.41
CA ASP A 2 18.48 -24.08 -13.52
C ASP A 2 17.48 -22.91 -13.56
N ASN A 3 17.55 -22.08 -14.60
CA ASN A 3 16.65 -20.92 -14.81
C ASN A 3 15.16 -21.33 -14.73
N LYS A 4 14.85 -22.56 -15.06
CA LYS A 4 13.50 -23.14 -14.98
C LYS A 4 12.96 -23.22 -13.54
N ASN A 5 13.80 -23.59 -12.58
CA ASN A 5 13.42 -23.70 -11.17
C ASN A 5 13.25 -22.32 -10.52
N LEU A 6 14.05 -21.34 -10.94
CA LEU A 6 13.91 -19.94 -10.48
C LEU A 6 12.60 -19.33 -10.99
N LEU A 7 12.29 -19.48 -12.27
CA LEU A 7 11.03 -19.01 -12.86
C LEU A 7 9.81 -19.66 -12.22
N LYS A 8 9.85 -20.99 -12.00
CA LYS A 8 8.76 -21.73 -11.34
C LYS A 8 8.53 -21.25 -9.90
N GLY A 9 9.60 -21.07 -9.14
CA GLY A 9 9.52 -20.54 -7.77
C GLY A 9 8.95 -19.12 -7.70
N THR A 10 9.39 -18.24 -8.61
CA THR A 10 8.89 -16.85 -8.70
C THR A 10 7.42 -16.82 -9.13
N MET A 11 7.00 -17.64 -10.10
CA MET A 11 5.59 -17.72 -10.51
C MET A 11 4.70 -18.20 -9.36
N VAL A 12 5.07 -19.26 -8.67
CA VAL A 12 4.29 -19.77 -7.52
C VAL A 12 4.20 -18.71 -6.42
N TYR A 13 5.31 -18.04 -6.09
CA TYR A 13 5.31 -16.94 -5.12
C TYR A 13 4.37 -15.81 -5.53
N SER A 14 4.43 -15.35 -6.79
CA SER A 14 3.57 -14.28 -7.29
C SER A 14 2.08 -14.66 -7.23
N LEU A 15 1.73 -15.89 -7.64
CA LEU A 15 0.37 -16.40 -7.55
C LEU A 15 -0.12 -16.46 -6.10
N MET A 16 0.73 -16.92 -5.17
CA MET A 16 0.37 -16.95 -3.75
C MET A 16 0.21 -15.53 -3.16
N GLN A 17 1.03 -14.56 -3.54
CA GLN A 17 0.87 -13.17 -3.11
C GLN A 17 -0.43 -12.54 -3.64
N ILE A 18 -0.81 -12.86 -4.87
CA ILE A 18 -2.10 -12.44 -5.44
C ILE A 18 -3.24 -13.10 -4.64
N ALA A 19 -3.17 -14.41 -4.39
CA ALA A 19 -4.19 -15.13 -3.62
C ALA A 19 -4.35 -14.57 -2.18
N ILE A 20 -3.25 -14.19 -1.51
CA ILE A 20 -3.29 -13.58 -0.18
C ILE A 20 -3.96 -12.20 -0.24
N LYS A 21 -3.61 -11.37 -1.21
CA LYS A 21 -4.24 -10.05 -1.41
C LYS A 21 -5.73 -10.18 -1.74
N MET A 22 -6.09 -11.13 -2.59
CA MET A 22 -7.50 -11.44 -2.90
C MET A 22 -8.23 -12.02 -1.68
N GLY A 23 -7.56 -12.86 -0.88
CA GLY A 23 -8.10 -13.40 0.37
C GLY A 23 -8.51 -12.27 1.32
N SER A 24 -7.66 -11.26 1.50
CA SER A 24 -8.01 -10.08 2.30
C SER A 24 -9.30 -9.41 1.82
N PHE A 25 -9.54 -9.39 0.52
CA PHE A 25 -10.75 -8.82 -0.08
C PHE A 25 -12.00 -9.66 0.18
N ILE A 26 -11.86 -10.99 0.20
CA ILE A 26 -12.96 -11.91 0.52
C ILE A 26 -13.39 -11.78 1.98
N PHE A 27 -12.45 -11.55 2.90
CA PHE A 27 -12.75 -11.38 4.31
C PHE A 27 -13.27 -9.99 4.69
N LEU A 28 -13.05 -8.98 3.86
CA LEU A 28 -13.48 -7.62 4.10
C LEU A 28 -15.01 -7.50 4.36
N PRO A 29 -15.89 -8.11 3.57
CA PRO A 29 -17.34 -8.12 3.86
C PRO A 29 -17.70 -8.77 5.19
N ILE A 30 -16.97 -9.80 5.61
CA ILE A 30 -17.22 -10.48 6.89
C ILE A 30 -16.87 -9.54 8.03
N ILE A 31 -15.71 -8.94 8.01
CA ILE A 31 -15.25 -8.00 9.05
C ILE A 31 -16.16 -6.77 9.14
N THR A 32 -16.61 -6.22 8.02
CA THR A 32 -17.52 -5.06 7.99
C THR A 32 -18.94 -5.38 8.41
N ARG A 33 -19.34 -6.65 8.44
CA ARG A 33 -20.61 -7.06 9.06
C ARG A 33 -20.49 -7.26 10.57
N LEU A 34 -19.29 -7.54 11.07
CA LEU A 34 -19.01 -7.75 12.49
C LEU A 34 -18.68 -6.45 13.23
N LEU A 35 -18.07 -5.47 12.56
CA LEU A 35 -17.75 -4.17 13.11
C LEU A 35 -18.75 -3.10 12.65
N THR A 36 -19.07 -2.18 13.51
CA THR A 36 -19.79 -0.95 13.13
C THR A 36 -18.90 -0.07 12.24
N PRO A 37 -19.46 0.84 11.41
CA PRO A 37 -18.66 1.79 10.65
C PRO A 37 -17.71 2.63 11.52
N ALA A 38 -18.10 2.98 12.75
CA ALA A 38 -17.26 3.71 13.68
C ALA A 38 -16.06 2.88 14.14
N GLU A 39 -16.28 1.64 14.56
CA GLU A 39 -15.19 0.72 14.92
C GLU A 39 -14.27 0.45 13.76
N TYR A 40 -14.80 0.29 12.54
CA TYR A 40 -14.00 0.08 11.34
C TYR A 40 -13.19 1.35 10.98
N GLY A 41 -13.73 2.54 11.22
CA GLY A 41 -13.03 3.81 11.10
C GLY A 41 -11.80 3.88 12.00
N VAL A 42 -11.98 3.53 13.28
CA VAL A 42 -10.91 3.43 14.26
C VAL A 42 -9.90 2.34 13.85
N ALA A 43 -10.38 1.16 13.45
CA ALA A 43 -9.52 0.04 13.03
C ALA A 43 -8.60 0.40 11.86
N GLY A 44 -9.13 1.04 10.81
CA GLY A 44 -8.35 1.48 9.65
C GLY A 44 -7.31 2.55 10.01
N THR A 45 -7.65 3.45 10.93
CA THR A 45 -6.71 4.47 11.42
C THR A 45 -5.60 3.84 12.25
N LEU A 46 -5.92 2.92 13.17
CA LEU A 46 -4.92 2.15 13.92
C LEU A 46 -4.02 1.32 13.00
N GLY A 47 -4.58 0.71 11.94
CA GLY A 47 -3.81 0.02 10.91
C GLY A 47 -2.81 0.93 10.20
N SER A 48 -3.20 2.17 9.90
CA SER A 48 -2.30 3.18 9.34
C SER A 48 -1.18 3.56 10.32
N MET A 49 -1.51 3.74 11.60
CA MET A 49 -0.52 3.98 12.67
C MET A 49 0.46 2.82 12.80
N ILE A 50 -0.03 1.58 12.84
CA ILE A 50 0.81 0.38 12.93
C ILE A 50 1.80 0.36 11.77
N THR A 51 1.35 0.65 10.55
CA THR A 51 2.21 0.68 9.37
C THR A 51 3.31 1.74 9.50
N MET A 52 2.96 2.97 9.87
CA MET A 52 3.92 4.07 10.04
C MET A 52 4.90 3.79 11.20
N PHE A 53 4.39 3.29 12.32
CA PHE A 53 5.24 2.91 13.45
C PHE A 53 6.15 1.73 13.12
N THR A 54 5.72 0.76 12.32
CA THR A 54 6.58 -0.36 11.89
C THR A 54 7.83 0.15 11.17
N VAL A 55 7.70 1.18 10.34
CA VAL A 55 8.84 1.81 9.65
C VAL A 55 9.79 2.47 10.65
N VAL A 56 9.24 3.27 11.57
CA VAL A 56 10.04 4.00 12.58
C VAL A 56 10.73 3.02 13.54
N LEU A 57 9.95 2.09 14.11
CA LEU A 57 10.41 1.13 15.10
C LEU A 57 11.37 0.08 14.52
N GLY A 58 11.30 -0.15 13.21
CA GLY A 58 12.22 -1.02 12.48
C GLY A 58 13.59 -0.38 12.18
N LEU A 59 13.75 0.94 12.39
CA LEU A 59 15.00 1.68 12.17
C LEU A 59 15.62 1.43 10.78
N GLY A 60 14.84 1.02 9.78
CA GLY A 60 15.33 0.65 8.44
C GLY A 60 16.32 -0.53 8.43
N MET A 61 16.39 -1.30 9.52
CA MET A 61 17.39 -2.37 9.70
C MET A 61 17.29 -3.46 8.65
N TYR A 62 16.10 -3.73 8.11
CA TYR A 62 15.92 -4.74 7.06
C TYR A 62 16.67 -4.39 5.77
N ASN A 63 16.78 -3.09 5.43
CA ASN A 63 17.54 -2.63 4.27
C ASN A 63 19.05 -2.79 4.48
N ALA A 64 19.52 -2.46 5.71
CA ALA A 64 20.91 -2.70 6.09
C ALA A 64 21.24 -4.21 6.07
N GLN A 65 20.29 -5.06 6.51
CA GLN A 65 20.43 -6.51 6.48
C GLN A 65 20.57 -7.05 5.06
N MET A 66 19.80 -6.53 4.09
CA MET A 66 19.92 -6.95 2.69
C MET A 66 21.33 -6.71 2.14
N LYS A 67 21.90 -5.52 2.42
CA LYS A 67 23.28 -5.20 2.00
C LYS A 67 24.30 -6.11 2.69
N LYS A 68 24.18 -6.26 4.00
CA LYS A 68 25.16 -7.01 4.80
C LYS A 68 25.08 -8.52 4.55
N TYR A 69 23.93 -9.05 4.19
CA TYR A 69 23.75 -10.44 3.82
C TYR A 69 24.65 -10.84 2.64
N VAL A 70 24.84 -9.98 1.65
CA VAL A 70 25.69 -10.27 0.49
C VAL A 70 27.14 -10.51 0.90
N ASP A 71 27.61 -9.73 1.90
CA ASP A 71 28.99 -9.83 2.42
C ASP A 71 29.18 -11.04 3.33
N LEU A 72 28.16 -11.42 4.11
CA LEU A 72 28.27 -12.39 5.21
C LEU A 72 27.57 -13.72 4.96
N LYS A 73 26.96 -13.95 3.80
CA LYS A 73 26.13 -15.15 3.52
C LYS A 73 26.90 -16.47 3.65
N ASP A 74 28.22 -16.44 3.46
CA ASP A 74 29.09 -17.62 3.47
C ASP A 74 29.74 -17.85 4.86
N ASP A 75 29.58 -16.90 5.82
CA ASP A 75 30.01 -17.01 7.22
C ASP A 75 28.80 -16.95 8.17
N GLU A 76 28.31 -18.12 8.56
CA GLU A 76 27.16 -18.23 9.47
C GLU A 76 27.40 -17.61 10.84
N ASN A 77 28.65 -17.62 11.35
CA ASN A 77 28.97 -17.05 12.66
C ASN A 77 28.94 -15.53 12.63
N GLU A 78 29.56 -14.93 11.61
CA GLU A 78 29.53 -13.48 11.43
C GLU A 78 28.12 -12.99 11.12
N MET A 79 27.37 -13.70 10.27
CA MET A 79 25.96 -13.38 10.02
C MET A 79 25.12 -13.47 11.28
N GLY A 80 25.34 -14.50 12.14
CA GLY A 80 24.67 -14.64 13.42
C GLY A 80 25.01 -13.51 14.40
N SER A 81 26.26 -13.06 14.42
CA SER A 81 26.70 -11.89 15.22
C SER A 81 26.09 -10.58 14.70
N TYR A 82 25.97 -10.43 13.38
CA TYR A 82 25.29 -9.29 12.76
C TYR A 82 23.81 -9.25 13.14
N MET A 83 23.10 -10.37 13.00
CA MET A 83 21.67 -10.48 13.34
C MET A 83 21.42 -10.19 14.83
N PHE A 84 22.26 -10.69 15.71
CA PHE A 84 22.18 -10.40 17.16
C PHE A 84 22.44 -8.92 17.45
N SER A 85 23.48 -8.33 16.86
CA SER A 85 23.80 -6.90 17.03
C SER A 85 22.65 -5.99 16.58
N THR A 86 22.02 -6.32 15.44
CA THR A 86 20.88 -5.59 14.89
C THR A 86 19.63 -5.73 15.78
N PHE A 87 19.35 -6.97 16.22
CA PHE A 87 18.25 -7.23 17.14
C PHE A 87 18.39 -6.48 18.46
N LEU A 88 19.59 -6.48 19.05
CA LEU A 88 19.86 -5.81 20.32
C LEU A 88 19.55 -4.31 20.25
N VAL A 89 19.97 -3.65 19.18
CA VAL A 89 19.67 -2.22 18.96
C VAL A 89 18.17 -2.00 18.83
N LEU A 90 17.48 -2.80 18.01
CA LEU A 90 16.03 -2.71 17.87
C LEU A 90 15.33 -2.96 19.20
N PHE A 91 15.75 -3.96 19.93
CA PHE A 91 15.13 -4.32 21.21
C PHE A 91 15.27 -3.19 22.24
N ILE A 92 16.48 -2.65 22.42
CA ILE A 92 16.74 -1.55 23.35
C ILE A 92 15.94 -0.30 22.93
N PHE A 93 15.98 0.07 21.66
CA PHE A 93 15.23 1.22 21.15
C PHE A 93 13.74 1.06 21.39
N ASN A 94 13.16 -0.08 21.03
CA ASN A 94 11.73 -0.33 21.21
C ASN A 94 11.32 -0.45 22.68
N LEU A 95 12.18 -1.00 23.55
CA LEU A 95 11.95 -1.01 24.98
C LEU A 95 11.89 0.41 25.55
N THR A 96 12.76 1.30 25.09
CA THR A 96 12.76 2.72 25.46
C THR A 96 11.47 3.40 24.98
N VAL A 97 11.06 3.17 23.73
CA VAL A 97 9.80 3.69 23.20
C VAL A 97 8.59 3.15 23.97
N PHE A 98 8.60 1.85 24.29
CA PHE A 98 7.54 1.24 25.09
C PHE A 98 7.47 1.85 26.49
N GLY A 99 8.60 2.03 27.18
CA GLY A 99 8.66 2.73 28.48
C GLY A 99 8.12 4.17 28.37
N PHE A 100 8.45 4.87 27.28
CA PHE A 100 7.96 6.23 27.02
C PHE A 100 6.42 6.29 26.92
N LEU A 101 5.76 5.24 26.37
CA LEU A 101 4.29 5.20 26.24
C LEU A 101 3.54 5.28 27.58
N PHE A 102 4.17 4.94 28.70
CA PHE A 102 3.56 5.04 30.02
C PHE A 102 3.79 6.39 30.70
N THR A 103 4.45 7.33 30.01
CA THR A 103 4.64 8.68 30.54
C THR A 103 3.46 9.60 30.19
N PRO A 104 3.12 10.60 31.04
CA PRO A 104 2.11 11.60 30.72
C PRO A 104 2.41 12.39 29.45
N LEU A 105 3.70 12.58 29.16
CA LEU A 105 4.17 13.31 27.98
C LEU A 105 3.76 12.60 26.69
N SER A 106 3.85 11.29 26.63
CA SER A 106 3.44 10.52 25.45
C SER A 106 1.95 10.68 25.18
N LYS A 107 1.10 10.55 26.22
CA LYS A 107 -0.35 10.76 26.10
C LYS A 107 -0.66 12.18 25.57
N LYS A 108 0.05 13.20 26.05
CA LYS A 108 -0.09 14.58 25.57
C LYS A 108 0.33 14.71 24.10
N LEU A 109 1.44 14.10 23.68
CA LEU A 109 1.88 14.11 22.28
C LEU A 109 0.86 13.43 21.37
N PHE A 110 0.33 12.27 21.74
CA PHE A 110 -0.69 11.58 20.96
C PHE A 110 -2.00 12.38 20.84
N SER A 111 -2.39 13.17 21.87
CA SER A 111 -3.57 14.02 21.78
C SER A 111 -3.49 15.12 20.72
N TYR A 112 -2.28 15.55 20.34
CA TYR A 112 -2.08 16.47 19.21
C TYR A 112 -2.32 15.81 17.84
N ILE A 113 -2.09 14.50 17.74
CA ILE A 113 -2.17 13.75 16.49
C ILE A 113 -3.55 13.13 16.29
N ILE A 114 -4.16 12.63 17.38
CA ILE A 114 -5.38 11.82 17.35
C ILE A 114 -6.38 12.36 18.38
N ASN A 115 -7.67 12.20 18.08
CA ASN A 115 -8.72 12.44 19.05
C ASN A 115 -8.80 11.28 20.07
N LEU A 116 -8.25 11.49 21.27
CA LEU A 116 -8.23 10.47 22.32
C LEU A 116 -9.61 10.21 22.95
N ASN A 117 -10.65 10.96 22.59
CA ASN A 117 -12.03 10.64 22.96
C ASN A 117 -12.59 9.50 22.09
N GLU A 118 -12.08 9.36 20.86
CA GLU A 118 -12.52 8.35 19.91
C GLU A 118 -11.63 7.09 19.93
N ILE A 119 -10.34 7.26 20.25
CA ILE A 119 -9.40 6.14 20.41
C ILE A 119 -8.83 6.15 21.81
N SER A 120 -9.11 5.11 22.58
CA SER A 120 -8.51 4.97 23.91
C SER A 120 -6.98 4.82 23.80
N TYR A 121 -6.27 5.61 24.61
CA TYR A 121 -4.82 5.54 24.64
C TYR A 121 -4.34 4.15 25.08
N HIS A 122 -4.85 3.67 26.20
CA HIS A 122 -4.75 2.29 26.64
C HIS A 122 -6.12 1.62 26.48
N PRO A 123 -6.25 0.43 25.86
CA PRO A 123 -5.16 -0.40 25.32
C PRO A 123 -4.84 -0.18 23.83
N LEU A 124 -5.62 0.62 23.07
CA LEU A 124 -5.60 0.58 21.62
C LEU A 124 -4.29 1.10 21.01
N ILE A 125 -3.79 2.29 21.45
CA ILE A 125 -2.55 2.85 20.90
C ILE A 125 -1.35 2.04 21.40
N THR A 126 -1.33 1.64 22.66
CA THR A 126 -0.24 0.81 23.19
C THR A 126 -0.14 -0.53 22.47
N THR A 127 -1.27 -1.20 22.21
CA THR A 127 -1.29 -2.43 21.43
C THR A 127 -0.82 -2.19 19.99
N ALA A 128 -1.19 -1.08 19.37
CA ALA A 128 -0.72 -0.72 18.03
C ALA A 128 0.81 -0.59 17.96
N VAL A 129 1.45 0.02 18.96
CA VAL A 129 2.92 0.12 19.03
C VAL A 129 3.55 -1.25 19.24
N VAL A 130 2.97 -2.12 20.08
CA VAL A 130 3.46 -3.49 20.26
C VAL A 130 3.36 -4.29 18.95
N ILE A 131 2.23 -4.20 18.25
CA ILE A 131 2.06 -4.84 16.93
C ILE A 131 3.12 -4.33 15.95
N ALA A 132 3.35 -3.02 15.92
CA ALA A 132 4.34 -2.41 15.04
C ALA A 132 5.77 -2.90 15.33
N PHE A 133 6.13 -3.06 16.60
CA PHE A 133 7.43 -3.65 16.99
C PHE A 133 7.55 -5.11 16.53
N VAL A 134 6.52 -5.93 16.78
CA VAL A 134 6.51 -7.33 16.33
C VAL A 134 6.61 -7.40 14.79
N ASN A 135 5.91 -6.50 14.08
CA ASN A 135 5.99 -6.42 12.61
C ASN A 135 7.37 -5.99 12.13
N ALA A 136 8.07 -5.09 12.84
CA ALA A 136 9.44 -4.72 12.53
C ALA A 136 10.38 -5.93 12.62
N LEU A 137 10.23 -6.79 13.66
CA LEU A 137 10.97 -8.05 13.77
C LEU A 137 10.61 -9.03 12.66
N ASN A 138 9.32 -9.17 12.34
CA ASN A 138 8.84 -9.99 11.22
C ASN A 138 9.47 -9.58 9.89
N THR A 139 9.64 -8.28 9.66
CA THR A 139 10.27 -7.75 8.44
C THR A 139 11.71 -8.25 8.29
N LEU A 140 12.47 -8.39 9.39
CA LEU A 140 13.83 -8.98 9.37
C LEU A 140 13.80 -10.46 8.96
N GLY A 141 12.90 -11.26 9.54
CA GLY A 141 12.76 -12.69 9.22
C GLY A 141 12.32 -12.91 7.77
N VAL A 142 11.34 -12.13 7.30
CA VAL A 142 10.87 -12.14 5.90
C VAL A 142 12.00 -11.76 4.94
N THR A 143 12.73 -10.70 5.25
CA THR A 143 13.85 -10.22 4.43
C THR A 143 14.95 -11.25 4.32
N LEU A 144 15.35 -11.88 5.44
CA LEU A 144 16.33 -12.95 5.42
C LEU A 144 15.89 -14.13 4.54
N SER A 145 14.61 -14.52 4.65
CA SER A 145 14.05 -15.61 3.85
C SER A 145 14.02 -15.28 2.36
N ARG A 146 13.74 -14.02 1.98
CA ARG A 146 13.81 -13.54 0.61
C ARG A 146 15.24 -13.56 0.07
N MET A 147 16.22 -13.09 0.85
CA MET A 147 17.64 -13.12 0.48
C MET A 147 18.14 -14.55 0.27
N LYS A 148 17.66 -15.50 1.08
CA LYS A 148 17.92 -16.94 0.92
C LYS A 148 17.10 -17.59 -0.20
N ARG A 149 16.29 -16.83 -0.95
CA ARG A 149 15.40 -17.30 -2.02
C ARG A 149 14.36 -18.34 -1.57
N MET A 150 13.97 -18.32 -0.29
CA MET A 150 12.99 -19.22 0.30
C MET A 150 11.56 -18.66 0.08
N TYR A 151 11.19 -18.44 -1.18
CA TYR A 151 9.92 -17.78 -1.54
C TYR A 151 8.68 -18.51 -1.02
N MET A 152 8.67 -19.85 -1.05
CA MET A 152 7.58 -20.65 -0.48
C MET A 152 7.42 -20.41 1.02
N LYS A 153 8.53 -20.27 1.75
CA LYS A 153 8.49 -19.96 3.17
C LYS A 153 7.83 -18.62 3.45
N VAL A 154 8.16 -17.60 2.65
CA VAL A 154 7.52 -16.28 2.76
C VAL A 154 6.03 -16.36 2.47
N ALA A 155 5.64 -17.10 1.46
CA ALA A 155 4.24 -17.30 1.10
C ALA A 155 3.45 -18.03 2.21
N VAL A 156 3.99 -19.13 2.75
CA VAL A 156 3.38 -19.87 3.87
C VAL A 156 3.28 -18.98 5.12
N GLY A 157 4.33 -18.22 5.46
CA GLY A 157 4.28 -17.28 6.58
C GLY A 157 3.16 -16.25 6.42
N SER A 158 3.00 -15.68 5.22
CA SER A 158 1.91 -14.74 4.92
C SER A 158 0.52 -15.40 5.04
N LEU A 159 0.37 -16.67 4.63
CA LEU A 159 -0.87 -17.42 4.81
C LEU A 159 -1.16 -17.69 6.29
N ILE A 160 -0.16 -18.07 7.08
CA ILE A 160 -0.32 -18.26 8.53
C ILE A 160 -0.80 -16.97 9.18
N SER A 161 -0.14 -15.85 8.89
CA SER A 161 -0.54 -14.55 9.43
C SER A 161 -1.96 -14.19 9.03
N MET A 162 -2.31 -14.30 7.76
CA MET A 162 -3.64 -13.99 7.24
C MET A 162 -4.72 -14.88 7.89
N THR A 163 -4.53 -16.19 7.90
CA THR A 163 -5.50 -17.15 8.45
C THR A 163 -5.70 -16.95 9.95
N THR A 164 -4.60 -16.76 10.69
CA THR A 164 -4.67 -16.48 12.14
C THR A 164 -5.42 -15.18 12.40
N ASN A 165 -5.14 -14.13 11.63
CA ASN A 165 -5.83 -12.85 11.78
C ASN A 165 -7.35 -13.00 11.58
N TYR A 166 -7.78 -13.59 10.47
CA TYR A 166 -9.20 -13.66 10.15
C TYR A 166 -9.97 -14.64 11.04
N ILE A 167 -9.40 -15.81 11.35
CA ILE A 167 -10.05 -16.76 12.27
C ILE A 167 -10.23 -16.12 13.64
N LEU A 168 -9.19 -15.49 14.19
CA LEU A 168 -9.28 -14.86 15.49
C LEU A 168 -10.15 -13.59 15.47
N ALA A 169 -10.12 -12.80 14.39
CA ALA A 169 -10.99 -11.65 14.26
C ALA A 169 -12.46 -12.07 14.26
N ILE A 170 -12.84 -13.08 13.49
CA ILE A 170 -14.21 -13.61 13.48
C ILE A 170 -14.59 -14.14 14.85
N PHE A 171 -13.72 -14.88 15.53
CA PHE A 171 -13.98 -15.44 16.85
C PHE A 171 -14.10 -14.33 17.93
N LEU A 172 -13.14 -13.41 17.99
CA LEU A 172 -13.09 -12.37 19.03
C LEU A 172 -14.17 -11.31 18.85
N ILE A 173 -14.49 -10.95 17.60
CA ILE A 173 -15.52 -9.93 17.33
C ILE A 173 -16.90 -10.57 17.26
N GLY A 174 -17.05 -11.68 16.52
CA GLY A 174 -18.34 -12.34 16.30
C GLY A 174 -18.86 -13.07 17.53
N ASN A 175 -18.05 -13.98 18.10
CA ASN A 175 -18.48 -14.80 19.22
C ASN A 175 -18.32 -14.11 20.57
N LEU A 176 -17.15 -13.49 20.82
CA LEU A 176 -16.87 -12.84 22.11
C LEU A 176 -17.29 -11.37 22.17
N ARG A 177 -17.76 -10.79 21.05
CA ARG A 177 -18.27 -9.41 20.95
C ARG A 177 -17.30 -8.35 21.49
N LYS A 178 -16.00 -8.56 21.31
CA LYS A 178 -14.94 -7.66 21.80
C LYS A 178 -14.70 -6.43 20.90
N GLY A 179 -15.47 -6.27 19.80
CA GLY A 179 -15.38 -5.11 18.91
C GLY A 179 -13.96 -4.81 18.46
N ILE A 180 -13.56 -3.54 18.52
CA ILE A 180 -12.24 -3.06 18.10
C ILE A 180 -11.08 -3.69 18.91
N ILE A 181 -11.27 -3.98 20.19
CA ILE A 181 -10.26 -4.64 21.03
C ILE A 181 -10.00 -6.05 20.52
N GLY A 182 -11.07 -6.78 20.15
CA GLY A 182 -10.98 -8.10 19.54
C GLY A 182 -10.24 -8.06 18.20
N PHE A 183 -10.50 -7.05 17.38
CA PHE A 183 -9.80 -6.85 16.11
C PHE A 183 -8.29 -6.61 16.30
N GLN A 184 -7.93 -5.74 17.25
CA GLN A 184 -6.52 -5.49 17.58
C GLN A 184 -5.85 -6.73 18.20
N GLY A 185 -6.56 -7.49 19.02
CA GLY A 185 -6.09 -8.77 19.56
C GLY A 185 -5.77 -9.78 18.45
N ALA A 186 -6.62 -9.88 17.42
CA ALA A 186 -6.38 -10.72 16.26
C ALA A 186 -5.16 -10.26 15.45
N ASN A 187 -4.98 -8.93 15.27
CA ASN A 187 -3.80 -8.36 14.62
C ASN A 187 -2.52 -8.70 15.39
N LEU A 188 -2.53 -8.56 16.72
CA LEU A 188 -1.38 -8.90 17.55
C LEU A 188 -1.06 -10.39 17.45
N ALA A 189 -2.06 -11.25 17.59
CA ALA A 189 -1.88 -12.69 17.53
C ALA A 189 -1.34 -13.16 16.16
N SER A 190 -1.82 -12.58 15.07
CA SER A 190 -1.31 -12.89 13.72
C SER A 190 0.14 -12.45 13.54
N SER A 191 0.51 -11.28 14.08
CA SER A 191 1.90 -10.79 14.05
C SER A 191 2.82 -11.68 14.88
N VAL A 192 2.36 -12.13 16.06
CA VAL A 192 3.11 -13.07 16.91
C VAL A 192 3.22 -14.45 16.26
N ALA A 193 2.15 -14.95 15.64
CA ALA A 193 2.19 -16.24 14.90
C ALA A 193 3.24 -16.22 13.78
N LEU A 194 3.34 -15.09 13.06
CA LEU A 194 4.35 -14.90 12.03
C LEU A 194 5.77 -14.85 12.63
N LEU A 195 5.94 -14.16 13.78
CA LEU A 195 7.22 -14.11 14.49
C LEU A 195 7.68 -15.50 14.94
N LEU A 196 6.76 -16.31 15.49
CA LEU A 196 7.04 -17.69 15.91
C LEU A 196 7.40 -18.57 14.70
N TYR A 197 6.77 -18.36 13.55
CA TYR A 197 7.11 -19.08 12.32
C TYR A 197 8.54 -18.83 11.84
N TYR A 198 9.03 -17.57 11.97
CA TYR A 198 10.42 -17.23 11.63
C TYR A 198 11.41 -17.37 12.78
N PHE A 199 10.94 -17.67 14.00
CA PHE A 199 11.75 -17.64 15.21
C PHE A 199 13.01 -18.48 15.09
N LYS A 200 12.90 -19.76 14.72
CA LYS A 200 14.05 -20.65 14.59
C LYS A 200 15.05 -20.18 13.53
N ASP A 201 14.57 -19.64 12.42
CA ASP A 201 15.43 -19.24 11.30
C ASP A 201 16.18 -17.94 11.53
N TYR A 202 15.61 -17.06 12.35
CA TYR A 202 16.20 -15.78 12.67
C TYR A 202 16.91 -15.85 14.02
N PHE A 203 16.18 -16.05 15.10
CA PHE A 203 16.74 -16.03 16.46
C PHE A 203 17.59 -17.28 16.77
N GLY A 204 17.24 -18.43 16.23
CA GLY A 204 18.02 -19.67 16.40
C GLY A 204 19.40 -19.65 15.73
N LYS A 205 19.65 -18.64 14.89
CA LYS A 205 20.95 -18.43 14.24
C LYS A 205 21.83 -17.39 14.96
N PHE A 206 21.36 -16.79 16.05
CA PHE A 206 22.11 -15.79 16.78
C PHE A 206 23.45 -16.33 17.32
N ARG A 207 24.48 -15.50 17.19
CA ARG A 207 25.70 -15.60 17.98
C ARG A 207 25.67 -14.41 18.92
N PHE A 208 25.69 -14.67 20.24
CA PHE A 208 25.53 -13.66 21.28
C PHE A 208 26.83 -12.79 21.41
N LYS A 209 27.31 -12.32 20.28
CA LYS A 209 28.48 -11.44 20.18
C LYS A 209 28.06 -10.15 19.47
N ALA A 210 27.75 -9.11 20.24
CA ALA A 210 27.43 -7.81 19.67
C ALA A 210 28.71 -7.12 19.20
N LYS A 211 28.71 -6.64 17.95
CA LYS A 211 29.83 -5.89 17.36
C LYS A 211 29.39 -4.45 17.04
N LYS A 212 30.14 -3.48 17.57
CA LYS A 212 29.89 -2.05 17.38
C LYS A 212 29.91 -1.65 15.90
N GLU A 213 30.75 -2.29 15.10
CA GLU A 213 30.80 -2.07 13.64
C GLU A 213 29.47 -2.43 12.93
N TYR A 214 28.82 -3.53 13.33
CA TYR A 214 27.53 -3.95 12.77
C TYR A 214 26.41 -3.01 13.17
N VAL A 215 26.39 -2.56 14.42
CA VAL A 215 25.47 -1.52 14.90
C VAL A 215 25.63 -0.24 14.09
N LYS A 216 26.88 0.26 13.97
CA LYS A 216 27.17 1.48 13.19
C LYS A 216 26.79 1.35 11.73
N PHE A 217 27.10 0.20 11.10
CA PHE A 217 26.73 -0.08 9.72
C PHE A 217 25.19 -0.06 9.54
N SER A 218 24.47 -0.74 10.43
CA SER A 218 23.01 -0.86 10.33
C SER A 218 22.30 0.48 10.52
N LEU A 219 22.72 1.28 11.50
CA LEU A 219 22.17 2.62 11.73
C LEU A 219 22.50 3.57 10.56
N LYS A 220 23.75 3.56 10.08
CA LYS A 220 24.17 4.40 8.95
C LYS A 220 23.40 4.11 7.67
N ASN A 221 23.08 2.85 7.40
CA ASN A 221 22.38 2.44 6.17
C ASN A 221 20.85 2.37 6.35
N GLY A 222 20.35 2.16 7.58
CA GLY A 222 18.92 2.05 7.85
C GLY A 222 18.22 3.40 8.03
N ILE A 223 18.76 4.27 8.91
CA ILE A 223 18.09 5.52 9.30
C ILE A 223 17.73 6.41 8.10
N PRO A 224 18.59 6.66 7.10
CA PRO A 224 18.23 7.51 5.97
C PRO A 224 17.04 6.98 5.17
N LEU A 225 16.88 5.64 5.11
CA LEU A 225 15.79 5.01 4.36
C LEU A 225 14.45 5.13 5.08
N ILE A 226 14.44 5.31 6.42
CA ILE A 226 13.20 5.58 7.17
C ILE A 226 12.50 6.82 6.62
N PHE A 227 13.25 7.88 6.38
CA PHE A 227 12.68 9.15 5.89
C PHE A 227 12.04 8.99 4.51
N ILE A 228 12.64 8.20 3.63
CA ILE A 228 12.08 7.91 2.30
C ILE A 228 10.77 7.12 2.44
N GLU A 229 10.78 6.05 3.23
CA GLU A 229 9.59 5.21 3.45
C GLU A 229 8.47 5.97 4.16
N LEU A 230 8.80 6.75 5.19
CA LEU A 230 7.81 7.58 5.89
C LEU A 230 7.16 8.60 4.97
N THR A 231 7.90 9.19 4.05
CA THR A 231 7.34 10.14 3.08
C THR A 231 6.19 9.50 2.30
N ASP A 232 6.41 8.31 1.76
CA ASP A 232 5.39 7.59 1.00
C ASP A 232 4.24 7.10 1.90
N GLN A 233 4.53 6.63 3.12
CA GLN A 233 3.50 6.21 4.07
C GLN A 233 2.63 7.40 4.52
N ILE A 234 3.21 8.56 4.75
CA ILE A 234 2.46 9.76 5.14
C ILE A 234 1.49 10.16 4.03
N VAL A 235 1.93 10.23 2.78
CA VAL A 235 1.03 10.57 1.65
C VAL A 235 -0.14 9.58 1.54
N ASN A 236 0.10 8.29 1.79
CA ASN A 236 -0.91 7.24 1.57
C ASN A 236 -1.83 6.98 2.78
N LEU A 237 -1.43 7.38 3.99
CA LEU A 237 -2.10 6.95 5.22
C LEU A 237 -2.44 8.08 6.19
N SER A 238 -1.82 9.26 6.08
CA SER A 238 -2.05 10.36 7.03
C SER A 238 -3.45 10.95 6.96
N ASP A 239 -4.10 10.83 5.81
CA ASP A 239 -5.49 11.24 5.61
C ASP A 239 -6.43 10.61 6.64
N LYS A 240 -6.26 9.33 6.95
CA LYS A 240 -7.07 8.62 7.95
C LYS A 240 -6.86 9.13 9.36
N LEU A 241 -5.62 9.51 9.70
CA LEU A 241 -5.28 10.10 11.00
C LEU A 241 -5.92 11.49 11.15
N VAL A 242 -5.77 12.33 10.12
CA VAL A 242 -6.33 13.68 10.13
C VAL A 242 -7.86 13.62 10.10
N LEU A 243 -8.45 12.74 9.30
CA LEU A 243 -9.89 12.55 9.27
C LEU A 243 -10.42 12.14 10.66
N LEU A 244 -9.84 11.13 11.30
CA LEU A 244 -10.35 10.67 12.61
C LEU A 244 -10.14 11.70 13.72
N LYS A 245 -9.22 12.64 13.56
CA LYS A 245 -9.05 13.75 14.51
C LYS A 245 -10.19 14.73 14.47
N PHE A 246 -10.76 15.01 13.28
CA PHE A 246 -11.71 16.10 13.08
C PHE A 246 -13.11 15.63 12.65
N ILE A 247 -13.26 14.36 12.25
CA ILE A 247 -14.49 13.80 11.65
C ILE A 247 -14.97 12.60 12.46
N ALA A 248 -16.29 12.44 12.53
CA ALA A 248 -16.90 11.32 13.24
C ALA A 248 -16.42 9.96 12.69
N PRO A 249 -16.07 8.98 13.55
CA PRO A 249 -15.48 7.70 13.16
C PRO A 249 -16.29 6.92 12.13
N GLY A 250 -17.64 7.01 12.18
CA GLY A 250 -18.50 6.32 11.20
C GLY A 250 -18.34 6.82 9.76
N ILE A 251 -18.03 8.11 9.57
CA ILE A 251 -17.73 8.68 8.25
C ILE A 251 -16.36 8.20 7.79
N VAL A 252 -15.39 8.19 8.71
CA VAL A 252 -14.02 7.67 8.46
C VAL A 252 -14.07 6.19 8.09
N GLY A 253 -14.99 5.41 8.68
CA GLY A 253 -15.23 4.00 8.32
C GLY A 253 -15.62 3.81 6.86
N GLY A 254 -16.53 4.65 6.35
CA GLY A 254 -16.87 4.66 4.92
C GLY A 254 -15.69 5.02 4.02
N TYR A 255 -14.89 6.02 4.41
CA TYR A 255 -13.66 6.38 3.71
C TYR A 255 -12.63 5.24 3.71
N ASN A 256 -12.42 4.60 4.86
CA ASN A 256 -11.51 3.45 4.98
C ASN A 256 -11.94 2.28 4.09
N LEU A 257 -13.26 1.98 4.03
CA LEU A 257 -13.76 0.92 3.15
C LEU A 257 -13.47 1.24 1.67
N ALA A 258 -13.68 2.48 1.25
CA ALA A 258 -13.36 2.91 -0.11
C ALA A 258 -11.84 2.82 -0.39
N ALA A 259 -10.99 3.21 0.57
CA ALA A 259 -9.53 3.09 0.46
C ALA A 259 -9.07 1.62 0.39
N ASP A 260 -9.71 0.72 1.13
CA ASP A 260 -9.39 -0.71 1.10
C ASP A 260 -9.81 -1.36 -0.24
N GLY A 261 -10.97 -0.95 -0.79
CA GLY A 261 -11.36 -1.28 -2.16
C GLY A 261 -10.35 -0.79 -3.20
N GLY A 262 -9.87 0.42 -3.03
CA GLY A 262 -8.80 0.98 -3.87
C GLY A 262 -7.49 0.20 -3.79
N ARG A 263 -7.12 -0.31 -2.62
CA ARG A 263 -5.93 -1.17 -2.45
C ARG A 263 -6.01 -2.46 -3.28
N ALA A 264 -7.18 -3.07 -3.40
CA ALA A 264 -7.37 -4.20 -4.29
C ALA A 264 -7.08 -3.81 -5.75
N PHE A 265 -7.58 -2.65 -6.18
CA PHE A 265 -7.30 -2.12 -7.51
C PHE A 265 -5.80 -1.86 -7.75
N SER A 266 -5.05 -1.45 -6.73
CA SER A 266 -3.60 -1.21 -6.84
C SER A 266 -2.77 -2.46 -7.15
N VAL A 267 -3.33 -3.67 -7.02
CA VAL A 267 -2.67 -4.93 -7.45
C VAL A 267 -2.40 -4.92 -8.95
N LEU A 268 -3.32 -4.37 -9.75
CA LEU A 268 -3.14 -4.23 -11.20
C LEU A 268 -1.92 -3.36 -11.53
N LYS A 269 -1.78 -2.24 -10.79
CA LYS A 269 -0.61 -1.35 -10.91
C LYS A 269 0.70 -2.09 -10.61
N GLY A 270 0.75 -2.80 -9.49
CA GLY A 270 1.94 -3.56 -9.10
C GLY A 270 2.34 -4.62 -10.13
N SER A 271 1.37 -5.39 -10.61
CA SER A 271 1.61 -6.44 -11.62
C SER A 271 2.18 -5.89 -12.93
N PHE A 272 1.72 -4.71 -13.35
CA PHE A 272 2.31 -4.03 -14.51
C PHE A 272 3.76 -3.64 -14.25
N VAL A 273 4.02 -2.94 -13.16
CA VAL A 273 5.37 -2.44 -12.82
C VAL A 273 6.35 -3.60 -12.72
N ASP A 274 5.97 -4.70 -12.07
CA ASP A 274 6.83 -5.88 -11.92
C ASP A 274 7.21 -6.52 -13.26
N SER A 275 6.28 -6.54 -14.23
CA SER A 275 6.52 -7.09 -15.57
C SER A 275 7.24 -6.12 -16.49
N TRP A 276 6.97 -4.83 -16.37
CA TRP A 276 7.52 -3.78 -17.21
C TRP A 276 8.97 -3.40 -16.86
N THR A 277 9.34 -3.48 -15.59
CA THR A 277 10.65 -3.03 -15.11
C THR A 277 11.84 -3.66 -15.84
N PRO A 278 11.90 -5.00 -16.07
CA PRO A 278 13.00 -5.60 -16.84
C PRO A 278 13.06 -5.08 -18.29
N GLU A 279 11.89 -4.99 -18.96
CA GLU A 279 11.80 -4.49 -20.33
C GLU A 279 12.25 -3.03 -20.44
N PHE A 280 11.90 -2.21 -19.43
CA PHE A 280 12.34 -0.83 -19.32
C PHE A 280 13.87 -0.72 -19.28
N TYR A 281 14.53 -1.46 -18.38
CA TYR A 281 16.00 -1.41 -18.26
C TYR A 281 16.72 -1.91 -19.53
N GLU A 282 16.21 -2.96 -20.17
CA GLU A 282 16.76 -3.44 -21.43
C GLU A 282 16.59 -2.44 -22.56
N ALA A 283 15.42 -1.82 -22.67
CA ALA A 283 15.14 -0.83 -23.70
C ALA A 283 15.99 0.44 -23.50
N MET A 284 16.11 0.93 -22.27
CA MET A 284 16.93 2.10 -21.91
C MET A 284 18.42 1.89 -22.19
N LYS A 285 18.94 0.65 -22.04
CA LYS A 285 20.33 0.32 -22.38
C LYS A 285 20.58 0.35 -23.88
N LYS A 286 19.60 -0.05 -24.69
CA LYS A 286 19.73 -0.09 -26.16
C LYS A 286 19.57 1.30 -26.78
N ASP A 287 18.55 2.02 -26.37
CA ASP A 287 18.23 3.35 -26.88
C ASP A 287 17.43 4.13 -25.81
N LYS A 288 18.05 5.17 -25.26
CA LYS A 288 17.45 6.02 -24.22
C LYS A 288 16.19 6.75 -24.69
N ASN A 289 16.07 7.01 -25.99
CA ASN A 289 14.94 7.73 -26.59
C ASN A 289 13.94 6.77 -27.26
N ASN A 290 13.98 5.47 -26.95
CA ASN A 290 13.10 4.48 -27.57
C ASN A 290 11.61 4.82 -27.30
N PRO A 291 10.81 5.14 -28.33
CA PRO A 291 9.42 5.53 -28.18
C PRO A 291 8.54 4.40 -27.61
N ARG A 292 9.01 3.14 -27.62
CA ARG A 292 8.31 2.02 -26.99
C ARG A 292 8.21 2.18 -25.47
N ILE A 293 9.18 2.85 -24.82
CA ILE A 293 9.20 3.05 -23.38
C ILE A 293 8.06 3.97 -22.97
N THR A 294 7.98 5.16 -23.56
CA THR A 294 6.90 6.11 -23.27
C THR A 294 5.55 5.59 -23.73
N GLY A 295 5.49 4.91 -24.89
CA GLY A 295 4.29 4.26 -25.39
C GLY A 295 3.76 3.14 -24.49
N SER A 296 4.63 2.37 -23.83
CA SER A 296 4.21 1.35 -22.89
C SER A 296 3.56 1.95 -21.62
N ILE A 297 4.09 3.08 -21.12
CA ILE A 297 3.51 3.83 -19.99
C ILE A 297 2.15 4.41 -20.40
N GLU A 298 2.04 5.02 -21.60
CA GLU A 298 0.79 5.55 -22.12
C GLU A 298 -0.30 4.47 -22.22
N ASN A 299 0.04 3.31 -22.78
CA ASN A 299 -0.86 2.17 -22.89
C ASN A 299 -1.28 1.63 -21.51
N PHE A 300 -0.35 1.60 -20.55
CA PHE A 300 -0.67 1.20 -19.19
C PHE A 300 -1.65 2.15 -18.53
N ILE A 301 -1.41 3.47 -18.62
CA ILE A 301 -2.33 4.45 -18.06
C ILE A 301 -3.70 4.38 -18.74
N ALA A 302 -3.75 4.12 -20.05
CA ALA A 302 -5.02 3.89 -20.77
C ALA A 302 -5.79 2.68 -20.20
N ILE A 303 -5.11 1.55 -20.02
CA ILE A 303 -5.72 0.31 -19.52
C ILE A 303 -6.19 0.49 -18.07
N ILE A 304 -5.35 1.05 -17.20
CA ILE A 304 -5.72 1.24 -15.80
C ILE A 304 -6.84 2.26 -15.63
N SER A 305 -6.89 3.29 -16.49
CA SER A 305 -7.99 4.27 -16.54
C SER A 305 -9.31 3.63 -16.96
N PHE A 306 -9.30 2.72 -17.93
CA PHE A 306 -10.48 1.96 -18.32
C PHE A 306 -11.04 1.12 -17.16
N PHE A 307 -10.17 0.34 -16.51
CA PHE A 307 -10.59 -0.46 -15.35
C PHE A 307 -11.02 0.41 -14.16
N CYS A 308 -10.41 1.57 -13.99
CA CYS A 308 -10.83 2.55 -12.98
C CYS A 308 -12.26 3.00 -13.22
N VAL A 309 -12.59 3.46 -14.44
CA VAL A 309 -13.95 3.89 -14.81
C VAL A 309 -14.95 2.75 -14.62
N LEU A 310 -14.59 1.53 -15.02
CA LEU A 310 -15.44 0.36 -14.79
C LEU A 310 -15.73 0.18 -13.29
N CYS A 311 -14.71 0.21 -12.45
CA CYS A 311 -14.89 0.09 -11.00
C CYS A 311 -15.65 1.29 -10.41
N GLN A 312 -15.40 2.52 -10.86
CA GLN A 312 -16.11 3.71 -10.41
C GLN A 312 -17.61 3.63 -10.70
N LEU A 313 -17.98 3.24 -11.90
CA LEU A 313 -19.38 3.16 -12.33
C LEU A 313 -20.18 2.09 -11.58
N PHE A 314 -19.58 0.93 -11.33
CA PHE A 314 -20.26 -0.22 -10.71
C PHE A 314 -19.96 -0.39 -9.21
N ALA A 315 -19.18 0.51 -8.59
CA ALA A 315 -18.96 0.54 -7.15
C ALA A 315 -20.27 0.63 -6.34
N PRO A 316 -21.29 1.43 -6.72
CA PRO A 316 -22.54 1.47 -5.97
C PRO A 316 -23.23 0.11 -5.84
N GLU A 317 -23.36 -0.61 -6.95
CA GLU A 317 -23.98 -1.94 -6.98
C GLU A 317 -23.14 -2.95 -6.18
N GLY A 318 -21.81 -2.93 -6.38
CA GLY A 318 -20.91 -3.81 -5.66
C GLY A 318 -20.93 -3.58 -4.15
N ILE A 319 -20.86 -2.32 -3.72
CA ILE A 319 -20.86 -1.97 -2.29
C ILE A 319 -22.21 -2.29 -1.65
N SER A 320 -23.32 -1.93 -2.31
CA SER A 320 -24.66 -2.17 -1.76
C SER A 320 -25.03 -3.66 -1.69
N LEU A 321 -24.50 -4.49 -2.59
CA LEU A 321 -24.71 -5.94 -2.58
C LEU A 321 -23.88 -6.65 -1.50
N ILE A 322 -22.65 -6.21 -1.32
CA ILE A 322 -21.63 -6.93 -0.52
C ILE A 322 -21.60 -6.45 0.94
N PHE A 323 -21.74 -5.14 1.16
CA PHE A 323 -21.55 -4.51 2.48
C PHE A 323 -22.85 -4.10 3.16
N SER A 324 -22.81 -3.93 4.47
CA SER A 324 -23.98 -3.50 5.23
C SER A 324 -24.33 -2.02 4.95
N LYS A 325 -25.62 -1.66 5.17
CA LYS A 325 -26.15 -0.31 4.90
C LYS A 325 -25.36 0.82 5.57
N GLY A 326 -24.72 0.56 6.71
CA GLY A 326 -23.90 1.55 7.42
C GLY A 326 -22.66 2.03 6.63
N TYR A 327 -22.23 1.25 5.63
CA TYR A 327 -21.04 1.56 4.81
C TYR A 327 -21.36 2.17 3.44
N LEU A 328 -22.62 2.42 3.11
CA LEU A 328 -23.01 2.96 1.80
C LEU A 328 -22.36 4.32 1.49
N LYS A 329 -21.97 5.09 2.52
CA LYS A 329 -21.19 6.33 2.32
C LYS A 329 -19.86 6.11 1.58
N ALA A 330 -19.30 4.89 1.61
CA ALA A 330 -18.11 4.55 0.84
C ALA A 330 -18.29 4.75 -0.67
N ILE A 331 -19.52 4.59 -1.18
CA ILE A 331 -19.89 4.81 -2.59
C ILE A 331 -19.43 6.21 -3.04
N ASN A 332 -19.65 7.22 -2.21
CA ASN A 332 -19.37 8.60 -2.56
C ASN A 332 -17.87 8.94 -2.61
N TYR A 333 -17.04 8.18 -1.90
CA TYR A 333 -15.59 8.42 -1.82
C TYR A 333 -14.80 7.57 -2.82
N MET A 334 -15.34 6.38 -3.17
CA MET A 334 -14.69 5.40 -4.03
C MET A 334 -14.20 5.96 -5.38
N PRO A 335 -14.99 6.77 -6.12
CA PRO A 335 -14.55 7.30 -7.40
C PRO A 335 -13.28 8.14 -7.32
N LEU A 336 -13.17 9.01 -6.32
CA LEU A 336 -12.01 9.87 -6.13
C LEU A 336 -10.78 9.06 -5.70
N ILE A 337 -10.95 8.10 -4.79
CA ILE A 337 -9.85 7.24 -4.33
C ILE A 337 -9.30 6.41 -5.48
N LEU A 338 -10.16 5.82 -6.31
CA LEU A 338 -9.73 5.08 -7.50
C LEU A 338 -9.01 5.96 -8.51
N ALA A 339 -9.48 7.20 -8.72
CA ALA A 339 -8.80 8.19 -9.55
C ALA A 339 -7.39 8.49 -9.04
N GLY A 340 -7.22 8.66 -7.73
CA GLY A 340 -5.91 8.86 -7.10
C GLY A 340 -4.94 7.70 -7.39
N ILE A 341 -5.42 6.45 -7.38
CA ILE A 341 -4.58 5.27 -7.67
C ILE A 341 -4.12 5.24 -9.14
N VAL A 342 -4.97 5.69 -10.08
CA VAL A 342 -4.55 5.82 -11.48
C VAL A 342 -3.42 6.84 -11.62
N ILE A 343 -3.53 7.98 -10.94
CA ILE A 343 -2.47 8.99 -10.98
C ILE A 343 -1.20 8.46 -10.29
N GLN A 344 -1.33 7.77 -9.17
CA GLN A 344 -0.21 7.11 -8.50
C GLN A 344 0.46 6.05 -9.38
N ALA A 345 -0.21 5.50 -10.39
CA ALA A 345 0.41 4.57 -11.32
C ALA A 345 1.55 5.20 -12.14
N LEU A 346 1.57 6.54 -12.25
CA LEU A 346 2.68 7.31 -12.84
C LEU A 346 3.98 7.24 -12.03
N TYR A 347 3.99 6.66 -10.82
CA TYR A 347 5.23 6.39 -10.08
C TYR A 347 6.20 5.43 -10.80
N CYS A 348 5.76 4.79 -11.89
CA CYS A 348 6.69 4.12 -12.81
C CYS A 348 7.71 5.09 -13.44
N LEU A 349 7.49 6.40 -13.38
CA LEU A 349 8.46 7.42 -13.80
C LEU A 349 9.72 7.44 -12.92
N ASP A 350 9.64 6.97 -11.67
CA ASP A 350 10.79 6.84 -10.76
C ASP A 350 11.93 6.01 -11.37
N TYR A 351 11.60 5.03 -12.22
CA TYR A 351 12.59 4.16 -12.86
C TYR A 351 13.55 4.91 -13.77
N PHE A 352 13.16 6.06 -14.35
CA PHE A 352 14.07 6.91 -15.12
C PHE A 352 15.17 7.49 -14.24
N PHE A 353 14.81 7.91 -13.01
CA PHE A 353 15.80 8.42 -12.06
C PHE A 353 16.68 7.31 -11.49
N HIS A 354 16.13 6.12 -11.25
CA HIS A 354 16.90 4.94 -10.84
C HIS A 354 17.91 4.53 -11.93
N PHE A 355 17.49 4.51 -13.20
CA PHE A 355 18.36 4.16 -14.31
C PHE A 355 19.56 5.12 -14.45
N HIS A 356 19.35 6.40 -14.19
CA HIS A 356 20.39 7.42 -14.28
C HIS A 356 21.10 7.69 -12.94
N GLU A 357 20.92 6.83 -11.92
CA GLU A 357 21.52 6.96 -10.57
C GLU A 357 21.22 8.31 -9.87
N ASN A 358 20.07 8.90 -10.17
CA ASN A 358 19.63 10.20 -9.65
C ASN A 358 18.44 10.08 -8.69
N SER A 359 18.37 9.02 -7.89
CA SER A 359 17.25 8.73 -6.99
C SER A 359 16.94 9.84 -5.97
N ILE A 360 17.86 10.80 -5.78
CA ILE A 360 17.65 11.96 -4.90
C ILE A 360 16.46 12.83 -5.36
N TYR A 361 16.16 12.88 -6.65
CA TYR A 361 15.00 13.62 -7.16
C TYR A 361 13.69 12.99 -6.71
N ILE A 362 13.62 11.65 -6.65
CA ILE A 362 12.46 10.92 -6.15
C ILE A 362 12.18 11.35 -4.71
N PHE A 363 13.21 11.45 -3.87
CA PHE A 363 13.08 11.92 -2.50
C PHE A 363 12.50 13.34 -2.44
N TYR A 364 13.04 14.29 -3.21
CA TYR A 364 12.54 15.67 -3.21
C TYR A 364 11.07 15.75 -3.67
N PHE A 365 10.70 15.02 -4.71
CA PHE A 365 9.32 15.00 -5.20
C PHE A 365 8.37 14.34 -4.18
N SER A 366 8.80 13.26 -3.53
CA SER A 366 8.03 12.59 -2.48
C SER A 366 7.83 13.51 -1.26
N VAL A 367 8.88 14.21 -0.81
CA VAL A 367 8.78 15.18 0.29
C VAL A 367 7.83 16.32 -0.07
N PHE A 368 7.93 16.86 -1.29
CA PHE A 368 7.03 17.91 -1.74
C PHE A 368 5.57 17.45 -1.75
N ALA A 369 5.29 16.26 -2.33
CA ALA A 369 3.95 15.69 -2.36
C ALA A 369 3.42 15.43 -0.94
N MET A 370 4.26 14.94 -0.03
CA MET A 370 3.93 14.71 1.37
C MET A 370 3.54 16.02 2.08
N VAL A 371 4.37 17.04 1.96
CA VAL A 371 4.09 18.34 2.61
C VAL A 371 2.82 18.96 2.07
N PHE A 372 2.61 18.92 0.74
CA PHE A 372 1.40 19.42 0.10
C PHE A 372 0.14 18.69 0.58
N ASN A 373 0.17 17.34 0.59
CA ASN A 373 -0.96 16.53 1.04
C ASN A 373 -1.27 16.76 2.51
N LEU A 374 -0.26 16.68 3.38
CA LEU A 374 -0.44 16.83 4.83
C LEU A 374 -0.88 18.23 5.20
N ALA A 375 -0.27 19.27 4.64
CA ALA A 375 -0.67 20.66 4.86
C ALA A 375 -2.11 20.91 4.38
N GLY A 376 -2.46 20.43 3.19
CA GLY A 376 -3.81 20.53 2.67
C GLY A 376 -4.85 19.88 3.59
N ASN A 377 -4.56 18.67 4.06
CA ASN A 377 -5.44 17.98 5.01
C ASN A 377 -5.57 18.72 6.34
N LEU A 378 -4.46 19.17 6.93
CA LEU A 378 -4.45 19.87 8.23
C LEU A 378 -5.09 21.27 8.18
N ILE A 379 -5.05 21.93 7.03
CA ILE A 379 -5.65 23.28 6.85
C ILE A 379 -7.13 23.16 6.52
N PHE A 380 -7.50 22.36 5.50
CA PHE A 380 -8.84 22.39 4.95
C PHE A 380 -9.85 21.49 5.67
N ILE A 381 -9.43 20.33 6.24
CA ILE A 381 -10.35 19.43 6.93
C ILE A 381 -10.96 20.06 8.20
N PRO A 382 -10.18 20.76 9.08
CA PRO A 382 -10.76 21.44 10.23
C PRO A 382 -11.69 22.60 9.86
N VAL A 383 -11.42 23.29 8.75
CA VAL A 383 -12.23 24.43 8.29
C VAL A 383 -13.55 23.97 7.66
N PHE A 384 -13.51 22.85 6.92
CA PHE A 384 -14.67 22.31 6.20
C PHE A 384 -14.90 20.84 6.56
N PRO A 385 -15.22 20.51 7.83
CA PRO A 385 -15.28 19.13 8.30
C PRO A 385 -16.33 18.29 7.58
N GLN A 386 -17.44 18.89 7.11
CA GLN A 386 -18.48 18.20 6.34
C GLN A 386 -17.99 17.63 5.01
N TYR A 387 -16.93 18.19 4.44
CA TYR A 387 -16.28 17.73 3.20
C TYR A 387 -14.97 16.97 3.45
N GLY A 388 -14.62 16.68 4.70
CA GLY A 388 -13.34 16.08 5.09
C GLY A 388 -12.88 14.92 4.21
N PRO A 389 -13.68 13.86 3.98
CA PRO A 389 -13.28 12.74 3.13
C PRO A 389 -13.02 13.14 1.67
N TYR A 390 -13.75 14.10 1.14
CA TYR A 390 -13.51 14.63 -0.21
C TYR A 390 -12.23 15.44 -0.28
N ILE A 391 -11.96 16.28 0.74
CA ILE A 391 -10.73 17.05 0.86
C ILE A 391 -9.54 16.10 0.91
N ALA A 392 -9.59 15.07 1.75
CA ALA A 392 -8.54 14.06 1.86
C ALA A 392 -8.27 13.34 0.52
N ALA A 393 -9.31 12.98 -0.22
CA ALA A 393 -9.16 12.38 -1.54
C ALA A 393 -8.56 13.36 -2.56
N TRP A 394 -9.03 14.61 -2.60
CA TRP A 394 -8.54 15.62 -3.51
C TRP A 394 -7.10 16.06 -3.22
N THR A 395 -6.72 16.25 -1.95
CA THR A 395 -5.34 16.57 -1.59
C THR A 395 -4.38 15.47 -2.00
N THR A 396 -4.79 14.21 -1.88
CA THR A 396 -4.02 13.05 -2.33
C THR A 396 -3.90 13.00 -3.86
N ILE A 397 -5.01 13.23 -4.60
CA ILE A 397 -5.01 13.33 -6.06
C ILE A 397 -4.05 14.42 -6.54
N LEU A 398 -4.16 15.61 -5.96
CA LEU A 398 -3.33 16.75 -6.33
C LEU A 398 -1.85 16.52 -6.00
N ALA A 399 -1.54 15.93 -4.85
CA ALA A 399 -0.17 15.59 -4.46
C ALA A 399 0.48 14.62 -5.47
N PHE A 400 -0.24 13.56 -5.86
CA PHE A 400 0.25 12.61 -6.87
C PHE A 400 0.38 13.26 -8.26
N LEU A 401 -0.57 14.10 -8.64
CA LEU A 401 -0.55 14.79 -9.92
C LEU A 401 0.63 15.77 -10.03
N ILE A 402 0.82 16.59 -9.00
CA ILE A 402 1.94 17.54 -8.95
C ILE A 402 3.27 16.79 -9.02
N ARG A 403 3.42 15.71 -8.23
CA ARG A 403 4.63 14.86 -8.29
C ARG A 403 4.87 14.35 -9.70
N ALA A 404 3.88 13.74 -10.34
CA ALA A 404 4.01 13.19 -11.69
C ALA A 404 4.38 14.27 -12.73
N ILE A 405 3.81 15.47 -12.63
CA ILE A 405 4.15 16.60 -13.51
C ILE A 405 5.59 17.01 -13.30
N LEU A 406 6.05 17.16 -12.05
CA LEU A 406 7.44 17.51 -11.73
C LEU A 406 8.41 16.48 -12.27
N GLU A 407 8.12 15.19 -12.10
CA GLU A 407 8.92 14.08 -12.64
C GLU A 407 9.02 14.15 -14.16
N MET A 408 7.88 14.29 -14.87
CA MET A 408 7.86 14.40 -16.33
C MET A 408 8.66 15.60 -16.84
N VAL A 409 8.55 16.76 -16.16
CA VAL A 409 9.28 17.99 -16.53
C VAL A 409 10.78 17.79 -16.36
N VAL A 410 11.23 17.20 -15.24
CA VAL A 410 12.65 16.98 -14.97
C VAL A 410 13.21 15.89 -15.90
N ILE A 411 12.48 14.81 -16.17
CA ILE A 411 12.88 13.78 -17.13
C ILE A 411 13.08 14.38 -18.51
N LYS A 412 12.14 15.23 -18.96
CA LYS A 412 12.29 15.93 -20.25
C LYS A 412 13.50 16.85 -20.28
N LYS A 413 13.68 17.70 -19.25
CA LYS A 413 14.79 18.66 -19.20
C LYS A 413 16.16 18.00 -19.08
N LYS A 414 16.26 16.94 -18.26
CA LYS A 414 17.55 16.34 -17.89
C LYS A 414 17.95 15.18 -18.81
N TYR A 415 16.98 14.41 -19.28
CA TYR A 415 17.23 13.18 -20.05
C TYR A 415 16.74 13.28 -21.51
N GLY A 416 16.07 14.38 -21.90
CA GLY A 416 15.57 14.59 -23.27
C GLY A 416 14.33 13.75 -23.63
N ILE A 417 13.78 12.97 -22.69
CA ILE A 417 12.66 12.08 -22.95
C ILE A 417 11.34 12.85 -22.81
N SER A 418 10.55 12.88 -23.87
CA SER A 418 9.28 13.60 -23.89
C SER A 418 8.10 12.65 -23.80
N PHE A 419 7.10 13.07 -23.03
CA PHE A 419 5.83 12.38 -22.85
C PHE A 419 4.71 13.10 -23.60
N ASN A 420 3.67 12.37 -24.00
CA ASN A 420 2.50 12.97 -24.61
C ASN A 420 1.55 13.50 -23.54
N TYR A 421 1.81 14.71 -23.04
CA TYR A 421 1.02 15.36 -21.98
C TYR A 421 -0.49 15.45 -22.32
N LYS A 422 -0.82 15.59 -23.61
CA LYS A 422 -2.24 15.66 -24.03
C LYS A 422 -2.97 14.35 -23.77
N LYS A 423 -2.32 13.20 -24.01
CA LYS A 423 -2.90 11.88 -23.69
C LYS A 423 -3.06 11.67 -22.19
N PHE A 424 -2.05 12.04 -21.39
CA PHE A 424 -2.15 11.93 -19.92
C PHE A 424 -3.28 12.80 -19.40
N LEU A 425 -3.36 14.06 -19.83
CA LEU A 425 -4.46 14.96 -19.48
C LEU A 425 -5.82 14.38 -19.89
N PHE A 426 -5.93 13.81 -21.07
CA PHE A 426 -7.13 13.18 -21.57
C PHE A 426 -7.58 12.01 -20.65
N TYR A 427 -6.67 11.13 -20.25
CA TYR A 427 -7.01 10.05 -19.31
C TYR A 427 -7.41 10.59 -17.92
N MET A 428 -6.76 11.64 -17.44
CA MET A 428 -7.14 12.29 -16.18
C MET A 428 -8.55 12.89 -16.26
N ILE A 429 -8.90 13.55 -17.37
CA ILE A 429 -10.24 14.09 -17.60
C ILE A 429 -11.28 12.95 -17.61
N ILE A 430 -10.99 11.82 -18.22
CA ILE A 430 -11.90 10.67 -18.23
C ILE A 430 -12.14 10.15 -16.82
N VAL A 431 -11.09 9.94 -16.03
CA VAL A 431 -11.18 9.34 -14.68
C VAL A 431 -11.79 10.30 -13.65
N LEU A 432 -11.58 11.61 -13.81
CA LEU A 432 -12.12 12.66 -12.94
C LEU A 432 -13.42 13.29 -13.49
N ASN A 433 -14.07 12.69 -14.48
CA ASN A 433 -15.25 13.26 -15.11
C ASN A 433 -16.41 13.37 -14.10
N PRO A 434 -17.03 14.56 -13.93
CA PRO A 434 -18.19 14.76 -13.06
C PRO A 434 -19.37 13.83 -13.35
N VAL A 435 -19.53 13.38 -14.61
CA VAL A 435 -20.56 12.41 -14.99
C VAL A 435 -20.41 11.08 -14.24
N ILE A 436 -19.16 10.64 -13.97
CA ILE A 436 -18.91 9.45 -13.18
C ILE A 436 -19.45 9.64 -11.75
N LEU A 437 -19.19 10.79 -11.12
CA LEU A 437 -19.69 11.09 -9.77
C LEU A 437 -21.23 11.09 -9.73
N TYR A 438 -21.89 11.60 -10.78
CA TYR A 438 -23.33 11.55 -10.89
C TYR A 438 -23.87 10.13 -11.07
N LEU A 439 -23.24 9.33 -11.93
CA LEU A 439 -23.67 7.96 -12.21
C LEU A 439 -23.34 6.98 -11.07
N SER A 440 -22.28 7.24 -10.31
CA SER A 440 -21.78 6.37 -9.23
C SER A 440 -22.26 6.78 -7.84
N ASN A 441 -23.37 7.53 -7.72
CA ASN A 441 -23.95 7.82 -6.41
C ASN A 441 -24.80 6.64 -5.89
N ASP A 442 -25.25 6.73 -4.64
CA ASP A 442 -26.02 5.72 -3.91
C ASP A 442 -27.47 5.51 -4.42
N ASN A 443 -27.96 6.39 -5.30
CA ASN A 443 -29.28 6.26 -5.90
C ASN A 443 -29.24 5.32 -7.11
N ILE A 444 -29.33 4.01 -6.85
CA ILE A 444 -29.28 2.94 -7.85
C ILE A 444 -30.63 2.83 -8.55
N SER A 445 -30.64 2.94 -9.88
CA SER A 445 -31.83 2.78 -10.71
C SER A 445 -31.50 2.09 -12.04
N TRP A 446 -32.49 1.45 -12.66
CA TRP A 446 -32.32 0.78 -13.95
C TRP A 446 -31.93 1.76 -15.06
N THR A 447 -32.47 3.00 -15.01
CA THR A 447 -32.09 4.04 -15.95
C THR A 447 -30.65 4.43 -15.85
N LYS A 448 -30.12 4.60 -14.60
CA LYS A 448 -28.69 4.85 -14.39
C LYS A 448 -27.83 3.67 -14.82
N PHE A 449 -28.26 2.45 -14.57
CA PHE A 449 -27.56 1.25 -15.02
C PHE A 449 -27.39 1.23 -16.53
N GLY A 450 -28.47 1.55 -17.30
CA GLY A 450 -28.38 1.71 -18.75
C GLY A 450 -27.40 2.81 -19.17
N LEU A 451 -27.45 3.99 -18.50
CA LEU A 451 -26.55 5.10 -18.79
C LEU A 451 -25.07 4.74 -18.48
N LYS A 452 -24.79 3.95 -17.42
CA LYS A 452 -23.44 3.44 -17.11
C LYS A 452 -22.89 2.59 -18.25
N ILE A 453 -23.70 1.69 -18.81
CA ILE A 453 -23.31 0.85 -19.96
C ILE A 453 -22.98 1.71 -21.18
N VAL A 454 -23.83 2.68 -21.50
CA VAL A 454 -23.59 3.62 -22.61
C VAL A 454 -22.31 4.42 -22.38
N TYR A 455 -22.14 4.97 -21.19
CA TYR A 455 -20.94 5.73 -20.84
C TYR A 455 -19.67 4.86 -20.96
N LEU A 456 -19.71 3.62 -20.45
CA LEU A 456 -18.61 2.68 -20.57
C LEU A 456 -18.27 2.36 -22.02
N ALA A 457 -19.28 2.18 -22.89
CA ALA A 457 -19.07 1.95 -24.31
C ALA A 457 -18.38 3.16 -24.99
N VAL A 458 -18.79 4.38 -24.64
CA VAL A 458 -18.14 5.61 -25.12
C VAL A 458 -16.69 5.68 -24.65
N VAL A 459 -16.43 5.45 -23.36
CA VAL A 459 -15.07 5.46 -22.79
C VAL A 459 -14.22 4.37 -23.43
N THR A 460 -14.77 3.17 -23.67
CA THR A 460 -14.07 2.09 -24.37
C THR A 460 -13.63 2.53 -25.76
N LYS A 461 -14.54 3.14 -26.54
CA LYS A 461 -14.23 3.65 -27.87
C LYS A 461 -13.18 4.76 -27.87
N LEU A 462 -13.13 5.57 -26.81
CA LEU A 462 -12.18 6.67 -26.67
C LEU A 462 -10.78 6.20 -26.22
N ILE A 463 -10.72 5.21 -25.31
CA ILE A 463 -9.46 4.71 -24.73
C ILE A 463 -8.83 3.61 -25.57
N VAL A 464 -9.66 2.70 -26.11
CA VAL A 464 -9.17 1.50 -26.81
C VAL A 464 -8.81 1.84 -28.26
N ASN A 465 -7.56 2.20 -28.46
CA ASN A 465 -6.96 2.24 -29.81
C ASN A 465 -6.93 0.81 -30.40
N LYS A 466 -6.92 0.71 -31.75
CA LYS A 466 -6.85 -0.57 -32.49
C LYS A 466 -5.76 -1.52 -31.97
N GLU A 467 -4.62 -1.00 -31.51
CA GLU A 467 -3.51 -1.80 -30.95
C GLU A 467 -3.85 -2.40 -29.57
N VAL A 468 -4.52 -1.65 -28.71
CA VAL A 468 -4.98 -2.11 -27.38
C VAL A 468 -6.08 -3.15 -27.55
N TYR A 469 -7.01 -2.93 -28.50
CA TYR A 469 -8.04 -3.90 -28.83
C TYR A 469 -7.45 -5.23 -29.31
N ALA A 470 -6.49 -5.19 -30.22
CA ALA A 470 -5.80 -6.38 -30.71
C ALA A 470 -5.06 -7.15 -29.58
N LYS A 471 -4.43 -6.45 -28.62
CA LYS A 471 -3.78 -7.06 -27.46
C LYS A 471 -4.78 -7.71 -26.51
N ILE A 472 -5.89 -7.05 -26.21
CA ILE A 472 -6.95 -7.60 -25.35
C ILE A 472 -7.61 -8.81 -26.04
N ALA A 473 -7.94 -8.72 -27.32
CA ALA A 473 -8.51 -9.82 -28.08
C ALA A 473 -7.57 -11.06 -28.06
N ASN A 474 -6.26 -10.85 -28.27
CA ASN A 474 -5.27 -11.92 -28.20
C ASN A 474 -5.16 -12.56 -26.80
N ILE A 475 -5.28 -11.78 -25.74
CA ILE A 475 -5.31 -12.31 -24.36
C ILE A 475 -6.56 -13.16 -24.12
N VAL A 476 -7.73 -12.67 -24.54
CA VAL A 476 -9.01 -13.39 -24.41
C VAL A 476 -8.98 -14.69 -25.21
N ILE A 477 -8.45 -14.68 -26.43
CA ILE A 477 -8.30 -15.88 -27.28
C ILE A 477 -7.33 -16.88 -26.62
N LYS A 478 -6.20 -16.41 -26.07
CA LYS A 478 -5.25 -17.27 -25.34
C LYS A 478 -5.87 -17.90 -24.09
N LEU A 479 -6.67 -17.15 -23.34
CA LEU A 479 -7.40 -17.67 -22.18
C LEU A 479 -8.47 -18.68 -22.59
N LYS A 480 -9.26 -18.39 -23.61
CA LYS A 480 -10.26 -19.33 -24.17
C LYS A 480 -9.62 -20.63 -24.62
N ASN A 481 -8.49 -20.58 -25.30
CA ASN A 481 -7.75 -21.76 -25.75
C ASN A 481 -7.07 -22.55 -24.61
N LYS A 482 -6.91 -21.93 -23.42
CA LYS A 482 -6.35 -22.57 -22.23
C LYS A 482 -7.42 -23.22 -21.35
N ILE A 483 -8.67 -22.78 -21.46
CA ILE A 483 -9.84 -23.33 -20.74
C ILE A 483 -10.44 -24.53 -21.51
N VAL A 484 -10.22 -24.57 -22.82
CA VAL A 484 -10.74 -25.65 -23.71
C VAL A 484 -9.74 -26.82 -23.84
N LYS A 485 -8.54 -26.70 -23.31
CA LYS A 485 -7.57 -27.80 -23.10
C LYS A 485 -7.52 -28.19 -21.63
#